data_cf42b7f072e6d9dc5f0219beae546209
#
_entry.id   cf42b7f072e6d9dc5f0219beae546209
#
_cell.length_a   1.000
_cell.length_b   1.000
_cell.length_c   1.000
_cell.angle_alpha   90.00
_cell.angle_beta   90.00
_cell.angle_gamma   90.00
#
_symmetry.space_group_name_H-M   'P 1'
#
loop_
_entity.id
_entity.type
_entity.pdbx_description
1 polymer ?
#
loop_
_entity_poly.entity_id
_entity_poly.type
_entity_poly.pdbx_seq_one_letter_code
_entity_poly.pdbx_strand_id
1 'polypeptide(L)'
;MKRNKHHGLNVEFDGLCMDFGHVSLNKKKEFLCGDCYKIEENDEDHVLVLSDGLGSGVKANILSTLTATMLSTMIINQVELDEAVRAVAKTLPVCSVRNLAYATFTVLNFQGKQVSLYQFDNPDAIPVSYTHLTLPTNS
;
A
#
# COMPACT_ATOMS: atom_id res chain seq x y z
N MET A 1 -25.08 4.90 2.07
CA MET A 1 -24.18 3.73 1.99
C MET A 1 -23.22 3.93 0.82
N LYS A 2 -22.03 4.48 1.09
CA LYS A 2 -21.01 4.66 0.03
C LYS A 2 -20.42 3.28 -0.29
N ARG A 3 -20.57 2.85 -1.54
CA ARG A 3 -19.92 1.65 -2.06
C ARG A 3 -18.40 1.83 -1.94
N ASN A 4 -17.76 1.03 -1.11
CA ASN A 4 -16.32 0.87 -1.13
C ASN A 4 -15.91 0.33 -2.50
N LYS A 5 -15.30 1.17 -3.31
CA LYS A 5 -14.76 0.73 -4.60
C LYS A 5 -13.43 0.02 -4.31
N HIS A 6 -13.49 -1.30 -4.21
CA HIS A 6 -12.30 -2.12 -4.36
C HIS A 6 -11.98 -2.17 -5.85
N HIS A 7 -10.95 -1.47 -6.27
CA HIS A 7 -10.42 -1.63 -7.62
C HIS A 7 -9.28 -2.66 -7.56
N GLY A 8 -9.53 -3.84 -8.13
CA GLY A 8 -8.48 -4.82 -8.39
C GLY A 8 -8.04 -4.71 -9.84
N LEU A 9 -6.75 -4.55 -10.08
CA LEU A 9 -6.11 -4.62 -11.38
C LEU A 9 -5.07 -5.75 -11.34
N ASN A 10 -5.19 -6.70 -12.28
CA ASN A 10 -4.18 -7.73 -12.48
C ASN A 10 -3.48 -7.48 -13.82
N VAL A 11 -2.17 -7.43 -13.79
CA VAL A 11 -1.33 -7.25 -14.97
C VAL A 11 -0.26 -8.35 -14.98
N GLU A 12 -0.02 -8.94 -16.14
CA GLU A 12 1.00 -9.97 -16.34
C GLU A 12 2.23 -9.38 -17.04
N PHE A 13 3.43 -9.71 -16.54
CA PHE A 13 4.69 -9.23 -17.07
C PHE A 13 5.68 -10.40 -17.28
N ASP A 14 6.47 -10.32 -18.36
CA ASP A 14 7.58 -11.24 -18.62
C ASP A 14 8.89 -10.64 -18.10
N GLY A 15 9.50 -11.31 -17.12
CA GLY A 15 10.86 -11.00 -16.67
C GLY A 15 11.01 -9.67 -15.92
N LEU A 16 10.24 -9.46 -14.86
CA LEU A 16 10.32 -8.26 -14.01
C LEU A 16 11.57 -8.26 -13.13
N CYS A 17 12.32 -7.17 -13.24
CA CYS A 17 13.20 -6.71 -12.18
C CYS A 17 12.52 -5.51 -11.51
N MET A 18 12.30 -5.57 -10.20
CA MET A 18 11.60 -4.52 -9.48
C MET A 18 12.55 -3.59 -8.77
N ASP A 19 12.28 -2.29 -8.88
CA ASP A 19 12.95 -1.25 -8.14
C ASP A 19 11.90 -0.35 -7.47
N PHE A 20 12.13 0.02 -6.22
CA PHE A 20 11.21 0.82 -5.42
C PHE A 20 11.83 2.17 -5.09
N GLY A 21 11.12 3.23 -5.42
CA GLY A 21 11.45 4.58 -4.98
C GLY A 21 10.29 5.21 -4.22
N HIS A 22 10.58 5.94 -3.16
CA HIS A 22 9.58 6.71 -2.44
C HIS A 22 10.13 8.03 -1.94
N VAL A 23 9.22 8.98 -1.73
CA VAL A 23 9.50 10.25 -1.04
C VAL A 23 8.42 10.47 0.01
N SER A 24 8.84 10.78 1.23
CA SER A 24 7.95 11.13 2.33
C SER A 24 8.32 12.49 2.89
N LEU A 25 7.33 13.36 3.06
CA LEU A 25 7.50 14.69 3.58
C LEU A 25 6.61 14.90 4.81
N ASN A 26 7.23 15.32 5.91
CA ASN A 26 6.47 15.70 7.10
C ASN A 26 5.85 17.07 6.94
N LYS A 27 4.65 17.25 7.48
CA LYS A 27 4.05 18.58 7.61
C LYS A 27 4.91 19.47 8.51
N LYS A 28 4.90 20.75 8.21
CA LYS A 28 5.66 21.74 9.01
C LYS A 28 5.25 21.66 10.48
N LYS A 29 6.23 21.44 11.37
CA LYS A 29 6.09 21.23 12.82
C LYS A 29 5.62 19.85 13.27
N GLU A 30 5.51 18.86 12.39
CA GLU A 30 5.25 17.48 12.78
C GLU A 30 6.51 16.63 12.71
N PHE A 31 6.74 15.81 13.73
CA PHE A 31 7.90 14.93 13.82
C PHE A 31 7.67 13.57 13.14
N LEU A 32 6.39 13.19 12.95
CA LEU A 32 6.00 11.91 12.38
C LEU A 32 5.08 12.12 11.17
N CYS A 33 5.36 11.37 10.11
CA CYS A 33 4.44 11.27 8.97
C CYS A 33 3.24 10.40 9.35
N GLY A 34 2.02 10.83 8.96
CA GLY A 34 0.81 10.03 9.11
C GLY A 34 0.75 8.85 8.16
N ASP A 35 1.53 8.90 7.08
CA ASP A 35 1.60 7.86 6.06
C ASP A 35 2.73 6.88 6.35
N CYS A 36 2.52 5.64 5.96
CA CYS A 36 3.52 4.59 6.07
C CYS A 36 3.50 3.70 4.84
N TYR A 37 4.66 3.27 4.39
CA TYR A 37 4.78 2.20 3.41
C TYR A 37 5.57 1.03 4.01
N LYS A 38 5.27 -0.16 3.52
CA LYS A 38 6.00 -1.39 3.84
C LYS A 38 6.22 -2.19 2.58
N ILE A 39 7.40 -2.77 2.50
CA ILE A 39 7.78 -3.71 1.45
C ILE A 39 8.19 -5.00 2.15
N GLU A 40 7.54 -6.08 1.79
CA GLU A 40 7.92 -7.44 2.19
C GLU A 40 8.23 -8.25 0.94
N GLU A 41 9.25 -9.06 1.03
CA GLU A 41 9.71 -9.88 -0.09
C GLU A 41 10.13 -11.28 0.36
N ASN A 42 9.92 -12.24 -0.49
CA ASN A 42 10.51 -13.58 -0.42
C ASN A 42 11.18 -13.90 -1.76
N ASP A 43 11.56 -15.14 -2.00
CA ASP A 43 12.31 -15.51 -3.19
C ASP A 43 11.57 -15.25 -4.51
N GLU A 44 10.24 -15.24 -4.52
CA GLU A 44 9.42 -15.14 -5.73
C GLU A 44 8.40 -13.99 -5.69
N ASP A 45 7.99 -13.57 -4.50
CA ASP A 45 6.89 -12.64 -4.30
C ASP A 45 7.35 -11.35 -3.62
N HIS A 46 6.70 -10.25 -3.97
CA HIS A 46 6.91 -8.95 -3.34
C HIS A 46 5.57 -8.30 -3.04
N VAL A 47 5.45 -7.75 -1.86
CA VAL A 47 4.26 -7.01 -1.43
C VAL A 47 4.65 -5.61 -1.02
N LEU A 48 4.04 -4.62 -1.65
CA LEU A 48 4.15 -3.22 -1.26
C LEU A 48 2.81 -2.75 -0.70
N VAL A 49 2.81 -2.20 0.49
CA VAL A 49 1.63 -1.57 1.10
C VAL A 49 1.94 -0.11 1.40
N LEU A 50 1.11 0.78 0.87
CA LEU A 50 1.07 2.20 1.21
C LEU A 50 -0.17 2.46 2.05
N SER A 51 -0.03 3.06 3.20
CA SER A 51 -1.12 3.32 4.13
C SER A 51 -1.12 4.77 4.60
N ASP A 52 -2.29 5.41 4.56
CA ASP A 52 -2.54 6.76 5.08
C ASP A 52 -3.32 6.66 6.40
N GLY A 53 -2.75 7.21 7.45
CA GLY A 53 -3.24 7.10 8.83
C GLY A 53 -4.36 8.07 9.21
N LEU A 54 -5.02 8.71 8.28
CA LEU A 54 -6.16 9.61 8.52
C LEU A 54 -5.90 10.71 9.57
N GLY A 55 -5.34 11.79 9.13
CA GLY A 55 -4.96 12.90 9.98
C GLY A 55 -3.47 13.04 10.12
N SER A 56 -3.00 13.41 11.28
CA SER A 56 -1.59 13.68 11.51
C SER A 56 -1.16 13.30 12.94
N GLY A 57 0.15 13.28 13.14
CA GLY A 57 0.74 13.01 14.44
C GLY A 57 0.82 11.54 14.81
N VAL A 58 1.00 11.27 16.09
CA VAL A 58 1.34 9.94 16.62
C VAL A 58 0.26 8.90 16.32
N LYS A 59 -1.01 9.24 16.49
CA LYS A 59 -2.12 8.31 16.24
C LYS A 59 -2.20 7.87 14.78
N ALA A 60 -2.08 8.84 13.85
CA ALA A 60 -2.10 8.56 12.42
C ALA A 60 -0.91 7.70 12.02
N ASN A 61 0.28 8.01 12.53
CA ASN A 61 1.48 7.23 12.30
C ASN A 61 1.35 5.78 12.82
N ILE A 62 0.86 5.59 14.03
CA ILE A 62 0.64 4.25 14.59
C ILE A 62 -0.36 3.47 13.75
N LEU A 63 -1.48 4.07 13.39
CA LEU A 63 -2.53 3.41 12.62
C LEU A 63 -2.04 3.00 11.23
N SER A 64 -1.35 3.89 10.52
CA SER A 64 -0.79 3.60 9.19
C SER A 64 0.32 2.53 9.26
N THR A 65 1.19 2.62 10.26
CA THR A 65 2.28 1.66 10.45
C THR A 65 1.76 0.26 10.76
N LEU A 66 0.79 0.14 11.66
CA LEU A 66 0.19 -1.15 11.99
C LEU A 66 -0.59 -1.72 10.81
N THR A 67 -1.37 -0.90 10.12
CA THR A 67 -2.12 -1.33 8.92
C THR A 67 -1.17 -1.85 7.85
N ALA A 68 -0.14 -1.08 7.48
CA ALA A 68 0.83 -1.49 6.48
C ALA A 68 1.59 -2.76 6.88
N THR A 69 2.04 -2.84 8.13
CA THR A 69 2.80 -4.00 8.63
C THR A 69 1.94 -5.26 8.67
N MET A 70 0.73 -5.17 9.18
CA MET A 70 -0.17 -6.33 9.25
C MET A 70 -0.55 -6.82 7.86
N LEU A 71 -0.95 -5.93 6.95
CA LEU A 71 -1.32 -6.31 5.58
C LEU A 71 -0.14 -6.92 4.83
N SER A 72 1.02 -6.26 4.82
CA SER A 72 2.19 -6.76 4.08
C SER A 72 2.64 -8.13 4.60
N THR A 73 2.71 -8.31 5.91
CA THR A 73 3.12 -9.58 6.52
C THR A 73 2.12 -10.70 6.22
N MET A 74 0.83 -10.44 6.33
CA MET A 74 -0.17 -11.47 6.04
C MET A 74 -0.19 -11.86 4.56
N ILE A 75 -0.15 -10.87 3.66
CA ILE A 75 -0.22 -11.13 2.22
C ILE A 75 1.02 -11.85 1.71
N ILE A 76 2.23 -11.48 2.15
CA ILE A 76 3.45 -12.21 1.76
C ILE A 76 3.46 -13.66 2.24
N ASN A 77 2.75 -13.94 3.33
CA ASN A 77 2.53 -15.29 3.85
C ASN A 77 1.27 -15.98 3.26
N GLN A 78 0.81 -15.51 2.10
CA GLN A 78 -0.28 -16.11 1.33
C GLN A 78 -1.67 -16.07 2.00
N VAL A 79 -1.88 -15.15 2.93
CA VAL A 79 -3.22 -14.87 3.46
C VAL A 79 -4.01 -14.08 2.41
N GLU A 80 -5.23 -14.51 2.16
CA GLU A 80 -6.13 -13.80 1.24
C GLU A 80 -6.39 -12.37 1.69
N LEU A 81 -6.47 -11.43 0.73
CA LEU A 81 -6.61 -10.01 1.05
C LEU A 81 -7.83 -9.71 1.94
N ASP A 82 -8.97 -10.30 1.63
CA ASP A 82 -10.20 -10.08 2.41
C ASP A 82 -10.07 -10.58 3.85
N GLU A 83 -9.33 -11.65 4.07
CA GLU A 83 -9.03 -12.17 5.40
C GLU A 83 -8.06 -11.25 6.15
N ALA A 84 -7.01 -10.78 5.48
CA ALA A 84 -6.05 -9.84 6.03
C ALA A 84 -6.73 -8.52 6.44
N VAL A 85 -7.58 -7.96 5.59
CA VAL A 85 -8.35 -6.74 5.88
C VAL A 85 -9.28 -6.94 7.06
N ARG A 86 -9.97 -8.07 7.14
CA ARG A 86 -10.83 -8.39 8.31
C ARG A 86 -10.03 -8.52 9.61
N ALA A 87 -8.84 -9.11 9.55
CA ALA A 87 -7.96 -9.22 10.71
C ALA A 87 -7.51 -7.84 11.20
N VAL A 88 -7.10 -6.96 10.30
CA VAL A 88 -6.74 -5.57 10.61
C VAL A 88 -7.92 -4.84 11.24
N ALA A 89 -9.10 -4.92 10.65
CA ALA A 89 -10.32 -4.27 11.15
C ALA A 89 -10.72 -4.73 12.55
N LYS A 90 -10.46 -5.98 12.91
CA LYS A 90 -10.75 -6.52 14.24
C LYS A 90 -9.69 -6.17 15.29
N THR A 91 -8.47 -5.94 14.87
CA THR A 91 -7.32 -5.78 15.77
C THR A 91 -7.07 -4.31 16.11
N LEU A 92 -7.25 -3.42 15.15
CA LEU A 92 -6.94 -2.01 15.31
C LEU A 92 -8.10 -1.22 15.96
N PRO A 93 -7.78 -0.20 16.76
CA PRO A 93 -8.81 0.65 17.37
C PRO A 93 -9.60 1.43 16.32
N VAL A 94 -10.90 1.52 16.53
CA VAL A 94 -11.80 2.26 15.64
C VAL A 94 -11.50 3.77 15.71
N CYS A 95 -11.30 4.40 14.56
CA CYS A 95 -11.23 5.85 14.47
C CYS A 95 -12.61 6.46 14.70
N SER A 96 -12.77 7.25 15.76
CA SER A 96 -14.05 7.85 16.16
C SER A 96 -14.64 8.83 15.13
N VAL A 97 -13.79 9.44 14.31
CA VAL A 97 -14.21 10.44 13.32
C VAL A 97 -14.79 9.81 12.05
N ARG A 98 -14.21 8.69 11.59
CA ARG A 98 -14.63 8.00 10.35
C ARG A 98 -15.20 6.62 10.58
N ASN A 99 -15.27 6.17 11.81
CA ASN A 99 -15.75 4.82 12.20
C ASN A 99 -15.00 3.70 11.43
N LEU A 100 -13.70 3.90 11.17
CA LEU A 100 -12.82 2.96 10.52
C LEU A 100 -11.83 2.38 11.54
N ALA A 101 -11.64 1.07 11.49
CA ALA A 101 -10.70 0.36 12.37
C ALA A 101 -9.27 0.31 11.78
N TYR A 102 -9.04 0.89 10.60
CA TYR A 102 -7.76 0.87 9.92
C TYR A 102 -7.56 2.14 9.09
N ALA A 103 -6.32 2.39 8.68
CA ALA A 103 -5.99 3.43 7.73
C ALA A 103 -6.46 3.09 6.31
N THR A 104 -6.59 4.09 5.45
CA THR A 104 -6.74 3.83 4.01
C THR A 104 -5.45 3.23 3.46
N PHE A 105 -5.52 2.41 2.43
CA PHE A 105 -4.35 1.71 1.94
C PHE A 105 -4.40 1.39 0.44
N THR A 106 -3.21 1.20 -0.12
CA THR A 106 -2.99 0.62 -1.44
C THR A 106 -2.03 -0.55 -1.29
N VAL A 107 -2.38 -1.68 -1.86
CA VAL A 107 -1.55 -2.89 -1.88
C VAL A 107 -1.17 -3.22 -3.32
N LEU A 108 0.13 -3.38 -3.56
CA LEU A 108 0.68 -4.00 -4.76
C LEU A 108 1.23 -5.37 -4.37
N ASN A 109 0.67 -6.42 -4.94
CA ASN A 109 1.11 -7.79 -4.71
C ASN A 109 1.65 -8.36 -6.01
N PHE A 110 2.97 -8.62 -6.02
CA PHE A 110 3.69 -9.21 -7.13
C PHE A 110 3.89 -10.70 -6.84
N GLN A 111 3.26 -11.55 -7.62
CA GLN A 111 3.38 -13.00 -7.51
C GLN A 111 3.88 -13.56 -8.83
N GLY A 112 5.18 -13.91 -8.88
CA GLY A 112 5.82 -14.34 -10.11
C GLY A 112 5.70 -13.29 -11.20
N LYS A 113 4.87 -13.55 -12.23
CA LYS A 113 4.64 -12.65 -13.37
C LYS A 113 3.39 -11.80 -13.25
N GLN A 114 2.61 -11.98 -12.20
CA GLN A 114 1.36 -11.25 -11.98
C GLN A 114 1.54 -10.12 -10.97
N VAL A 115 0.91 -8.99 -11.25
CA VAL A 115 0.79 -7.86 -10.34
C VAL A 115 -0.68 -7.62 -10.04
N SER A 116 -1.02 -7.68 -8.78
CA SER A 116 -2.37 -7.36 -8.29
C SER A 116 -2.33 -6.04 -7.53
N LEU A 117 -3.21 -5.11 -7.90
CA LEU A 117 -3.37 -3.83 -7.23
C LEU A 117 -4.70 -3.80 -6.50
N TYR A 118 -4.66 -3.47 -5.22
CA TYR A 118 -5.84 -3.27 -4.38
C TYR A 118 -5.79 -1.90 -3.73
N GLN A 119 -6.88 -1.15 -3.81
CA GLN A 119 -6.97 0.18 -3.21
C GLN A 119 -8.20 0.29 -2.33
N PHE A 120 -8.02 0.88 -1.17
CA PHE A 120 -9.07 1.22 -0.25
C PHE A 120 -8.98 2.69 0.13
N ASP A 121 -9.86 3.49 -0.46
CA ASP A 121 -10.05 4.93 -0.20
C ASP A 121 -8.78 5.80 -0.33
N ASN A 122 -7.77 5.30 -1.04
CA ASN A 122 -6.56 6.04 -1.44
C ASN A 122 -6.74 6.66 -2.84
N PRO A 123 -5.94 7.67 -3.20
CA PRO A 123 -5.86 8.16 -4.57
C PRO A 123 -5.51 7.03 -5.54
N ASP A 124 -6.07 7.11 -6.75
CA ASP A 124 -5.88 6.09 -7.77
C ASP A 124 -4.39 5.93 -8.14
N ALA A 125 -3.92 4.70 -8.16
CA ALA A 125 -2.63 4.37 -8.71
C ALA A 125 -2.70 4.41 -10.24
N ILE A 126 -1.68 4.98 -10.87
CA ILE A 126 -1.61 5.13 -12.32
C ILE A 126 -0.49 4.22 -12.82
N PRO A 127 -0.82 3.09 -13.48
CA PRO A 127 0.19 2.31 -14.18
C PRO A 127 0.63 3.06 -15.44
N VAL A 128 1.94 3.19 -15.62
CA VAL A 128 2.52 3.84 -16.79
C VAL A 128 3.45 2.85 -17.48
N SER A 129 3.24 2.66 -18.78
CA SER A 129 4.09 1.82 -19.62
C SER A 129 4.81 2.70 -20.65
N TYR A 130 6.14 2.54 -20.72
CA TYR A 130 6.96 3.20 -21.71
C TYR A 130 7.45 2.16 -22.72
N THR A 131 7.02 2.29 -23.98
CA THR A 131 7.45 1.41 -25.06
C THR A 131 8.78 1.82 -25.70
N HIS A 132 9.21 3.06 -25.51
CA HIS A 132 10.49 3.58 -25.98
C HIS A 132 11.09 4.50 -24.92
N LEU A 133 12.11 4.00 -24.24
CA LEU A 133 12.96 4.81 -23.36
C LEU A 133 14.29 5.08 -24.05
N THR A 134 14.33 6.13 -24.86
CA THR A 134 15.56 6.88 -25.01
C THR A 134 15.47 8.09 -24.09
N LEU A 135 15.91 7.94 -22.85
CA LEU A 135 16.31 9.12 -22.11
C LEU A 135 17.47 9.77 -22.87
N PRO A 136 17.37 11.04 -23.25
CA PRO A 136 18.55 11.74 -23.76
C PRO A 136 19.55 11.74 -22.63
N THR A 137 20.58 10.89 -22.76
CA THR A 137 21.78 11.00 -21.95
C THR A 137 22.47 12.29 -22.42
N ASN A 138 22.33 13.33 -21.65
CA ASN A 138 23.23 14.46 -21.75
C ASN A 138 24.58 13.98 -21.26
N SER A 139 25.37 13.58 -22.21
CA SER A 139 26.80 13.49 -21.99
C SER A 139 27.38 14.90 -22.00
#